data_e9f9d0577a409563422632e42627f864
#
_entry.id   e9f9d0577a409563422632e42627f864
#
_cell.length_a   1.000
_cell.length_b   1.000
_cell.length_c   1.000
_cell.angle_alpha   90.00
_cell.angle_beta   90.00
_cell.angle_gamma   90.00
#
_symmetry.space_group_name_H-M   'P 1'
#
loop_
_entity.id
_entity.type
_entity.pdbx_description
1 polymer ?
#
loop_
_entity_poly.entity_id
_entity_poly.type
_entity_poly.pdbx_seq_one_letter_code
_entity_poly.pdbx_strand_id
1 'polypeptide(L)'
;MDKAKFTDRYCRAYGRYAVSLKKTGKQDKLQKKVTTACQNIRDGKVLKMPSLYAHIAVLYAIALQTDDQSMLKKIKDAVRTLAKQDYNYIQNRQLEDDFCEYMLSKPSFLTKGTALPDKYQSYRQGLMKRQIAEMVTTEPTMEYPQARQMQRHFILHIGPTNSGKTHDALQMLMRAEHGTYLSPLRLLALEVYDLMAENQVNCTMVTGEETLYVENSTVTSQTIEMLAMDDEYDVAVIDEAQMIEDDFRGSNWVKAILGIRCPLIHVCASQDAEMILKRIIEKCNDTYEVVYHERKTELVLESQPVSLKEKLAEDIREGDAIIMFSKRAVLDMAARLELSGISASVIYGHLPPEIRKKEVRKFLSGETHVVVSTDAIGMGLNLPIRRIVFGETVKFDGNERRVLKQQEILQIAGRAGRFGKYEKGYVTAGDEEGLLLIDSALKEPLKDIAYARLGFPKVLLSLDHPLDELLRTWESIPAGFPYKKIDVSEMLELYRILKKNSRDFMYLPEGDNKEVIFDMISCPLDIKSSAIVNKWCQYCMDSVSYTHLRAHETV
;
A
#
# COMPACT_ATOMS: atom_id res chain seq x y z
N MET A 1 -32.55 -8.23 -17.14
CA MET A 1 -32.69 -8.36 -18.62
C MET A 1 -34.12 -8.79 -18.93
N ASP A 2 -34.81 -8.15 -19.86
CA ASP A 2 -36.20 -8.45 -20.22
C ASP A 2 -36.29 -9.92 -20.70
N LYS A 3 -37.08 -10.75 -20.02
CA LYS A 3 -37.24 -12.18 -20.28
C LYS A 3 -37.67 -12.45 -21.72
N ALA A 4 -38.51 -11.60 -22.29
CA ALA A 4 -38.98 -11.72 -23.68
C ALA A 4 -37.84 -11.49 -24.68
N LYS A 5 -37.03 -10.45 -24.50
CA LYS A 5 -35.86 -10.17 -25.34
C LYS A 5 -34.79 -11.26 -25.27
N PHE A 6 -34.63 -11.85 -24.07
CA PHE A 6 -33.69 -12.94 -23.85
C PHE A 6 -34.17 -14.20 -24.62
N THR A 7 -35.43 -14.59 -24.45
CA THR A 7 -36.02 -15.73 -25.11
C THR A 7 -35.93 -15.59 -26.64
N ASP A 8 -36.27 -14.42 -27.18
CA ASP A 8 -36.20 -14.14 -28.61
C ASP A 8 -34.76 -14.25 -29.15
N ARG A 9 -33.80 -13.66 -28.43
CA ARG A 9 -32.36 -13.75 -28.82
C ARG A 9 -31.85 -15.19 -28.81
N TYR A 10 -32.22 -15.99 -27.82
CA TYR A 10 -31.82 -17.37 -27.68
C TYR A 10 -32.46 -18.21 -28.79
N CYS A 11 -33.75 -18.05 -29.02
CA CYS A 11 -34.49 -18.74 -30.05
C CYS A 11 -34.02 -18.38 -31.46
N ARG A 12 -33.61 -17.13 -31.72
CA ARG A 12 -32.98 -16.79 -33.02
C ARG A 12 -31.68 -17.54 -33.27
N ALA A 13 -30.85 -17.73 -32.24
CA ALA A 13 -29.57 -18.42 -32.37
C ALA A 13 -29.75 -19.92 -32.69
N TYR A 14 -30.74 -20.56 -32.09
CA TYR A 14 -30.96 -22.02 -32.19
C TYR A 14 -32.32 -22.40 -32.76
N GLY A 15 -33.24 -21.45 -32.93
CA GLY A 15 -34.64 -21.68 -33.23
C GLY A 15 -34.87 -22.43 -34.52
N ARG A 16 -34.16 -22.09 -35.61
CA ARG A 16 -34.31 -22.79 -36.90
C ARG A 16 -33.98 -24.28 -36.79
N TYR A 17 -32.92 -24.60 -36.05
CA TYR A 17 -32.51 -25.97 -35.80
C TYR A 17 -33.47 -26.67 -34.84
N ALA A 18 -33.91 -26.01 -33.81
CA ALA A 18 -34.90 -26.52 -32.86
C ALA A 18 -36.23 -26.85 -33.54
N VAL A 19 -36.76 -25.95 -34.40
CA VAL A 19 -37.98 -26.20 -35.21
C VAL A 19 -37.80 -27.38 -36.15
N SER A 20 -36.67 -27.49 -36.82
CA SER A 20 -36.37 -28.63 -37.70
C SER A 20 -36.35 -29.97 -36.95
N LEU A 21 -35.74 -30.00 -35.76
CA LEU A 21 -35.68 -31.19 -34.91
C LEU A 21 -37.06 -31.61 -34.39
N LYS A 22 -37.90 -30.65 -34.03
CA LYS A 22 -39.28 -30.89 -33.56
C LYS A 22 -40.12 -31.53 -34.70
N LYS A 23 -40.02 -31.00 -35.93
CA LYS A 23 -40.72 -31.53 -37.09
C LYS A 23 -40.26 -32.95 -37.47
N THR A 24 -39.04 -33.33 -37.20
CA THR A 24 -38.44 -34.62 -37.58
C THR A 24 -38.46 -35.65 -36.45
N GLY A 25 -39.07 -35.37 -35.28
CA GLY A 25 -39.11 -36.29 -34.11
C GLY A 25 -37.73 -36.58 -33.49
N LYS A 26 -36.70 -35.83 -33.83
CA LYS A 26 -35.32 -36.04 -33.32
C LYS A 26 -35.10 -35.44 -31.92
N GLN A 27 -36.06 -34.67 -31.40
CA GLN A 27 -35.99 -34.07 -30.05
C GLN A 27 -35.79 -35.14 -28.97
N ASP A 28 -36.59 -36.22 -29.01
CA ASP A 28 -36.50 -37.33 -28.05
C ASP A 28 -35.14 -38.02 -28.07
N LYS A 29 -34.53 -38.13 -29.26
CA LYS A 29 -33.19 -38.72 -29.41
C LYS A 29 -32.12 -37.85 -28.76
N LEU A 30 -32.23 -36.52 -28.87
CA LEU A 30 -31.32 -35.59 -28.19
C LEU A 30 -31.49 -35.61 -26.66
N GLN A 31 -32.74 -35.63 -26.19
CA GLN A 31 -33.05 -35.72 -24.78
C GLN A 31 -32.52 -37.02 -24.17
N LYS A 32 -32.71 -38.16 -24.83
CA LYS A 32 -32.14 -39.45 -24.44
C LYS A 32 -30.62 -39.40 -24.36
N LYS A 33 -29.93 -38.80 -25.36
CA LYS A 33 -28.47 -38.66 -25.38
C LYS A 33 -27.98 -37.86 -24.18
N VAL A 34 -28.61 -36.71 -23.83
CA VAL A 34 -28.25 -35.90 -22.69
C VAL A 34 -28.49 -36.63 -21.38
N THR A 35 -29.65 -37.30 -21.23
CA THR A 35 -29.99 -38.10 -20.04
C THR A 35 -29.01 -39.26 -19.83
N THR A 36 -28.70 -40.01 -20.89
CA THR A 36 -27.72 -41.12 -20.86
C THR A 36 -26.31 -40.59 -20.50
N ALA A 37 -25.90 -39.45 -21.04
CA ALA A 37 -24.64 -38.85 -20.73
C ALA A 37 -24.56 -38.44 -19.25
N CYS A 38 -25.60 -37.79 -18.70
CA CYS A 38 -25.67 -37.43 -17.28
C CYS A 38 -25.63 -38.68 -16.39
N GLN A 39 -26.28 -39.76 -16.77
CA GLN A 39 -26.21 -41.02 -16.04
C GLN A 39 -24.80 -41.61 -16.06
N ASN A 40 -24.17 -41.67 -17.23
CA ASN A 40 -22.79 -42.16 -17.37
C ASN A 40 -21.79 -41.37 -16.53
N ILE A 41 -22.00 -40.05 -16.38
CA ILE A 41 -21.17 -39.21 -15.51
C ILE A 41 -21.39 -39.56 -14.05
N ARG A 42 -22.63 -39.74 -13.61
CA ARG A 42 -22.96 -40.20 -12.25
C ARG A 42 -22.33 -41.57 -11.96
N ASP A 43 -22.20 -42.40 -12.98
CA ASP A 43 -21.58 -43.72 -12.89
C ASP A 43 -20.04 -43.67 -13.06
N GLY A 44 -19.44 -42.48 -13.05
CA GLY A 44 -17.99 -42.24 -13.06
C GLY A 44 -17.32 -42.34 -14.43
N LYS A 45 -18.10 -42.36 -15.52
CA LYS A 45 -17.55 -42.44 -16.90
C LYS A 45 -17.21 -41.05 -17.45
N VAL A 46 -16.02 -40.91 -18.05
CA VAL A 46 -15.59 -39.67 -18.71
C VAL A 46 -16.16 -39.56 -20.13
N LEU A 47 -16.75 -38.41 -20.49
CA LEU A 47 -17.40 -38.16 -21.75
C LEU A 47 -16.77 -36.99 -22.53
N LYS A 48 -16.92 -36.99 -23.86
CA LYS A 48 -16.55 -35.87 -24.74
C LYS A 48 -17.60 -34.75 -24.65
N MET A 49 -17.29 -33.68 -24.00
CA MET A 49 -18.21 -32.61 -23.58
C MET A 49 -18.71 -31.64 -24.69
N PRO A 50 -17.91 -31.22 -25.73
CA PRO A 50 -18.34 -30.14 -26.63
C PRO A 50 -19.64 -30.42 -27.39
N SER A 51 -19.83 -31.64 -27.88
CA SER A 51 -21.05 -32.01 -28.59
C SER A 51 -22.28 -32.07 -27.69
N LEU A 52 -22.08 -32.37 -26.43
CA LEU A 52 -23.14 -32.48 -25.44
C LEU A 52 -23.70 -31.10 -25.05
N TYR A 53 -22.84 -30.11 -24.88
CA TYR A 53 -23.27 -28.73 -24.66
C TYR A 53 -24.07 -28.15 -25.83
N ALA A 54 -23.69 -28.48 -27.07
CA ALA A 54 -24.46 -28.09 -28.25
C ALA A 54 -25.88 -28.72 -28.23
N HIS A 55 -26.02 -29.97 -27.82
CA HIS A 55 -27.33 -30.62 -27.69
C HIS A 55 -28.17 -29.97 -26.60
N ILE A 56 -27.57 -29.61 -25.45
CA ILE A 56 -28.23 -28.90 -24.36
C ILE A 56 -28.74 -27.53 -24.82
N ALA A 57 -27.93 -26.77 -25.55
CA ALA A 57 -28.32 -25.46 -26.08
C ALA A 57 -29.56 -25.56 -26.99
N VAL A 58 -29.63 -26.59 -27.82
CA VAL A 58 -30.78 -26.81 -28.70
C VAL A 58 -32.02 -27.24 -27.94
N LEU A 59 -31.89 -28.13 -26.95
CA LEU A 59 -33.02 -28.54 -26.10
C LEU A 59 -33.55 -27.36 -25.26
N TYR A 60 -32.65 -26.49 -24.80
CA TYR A 60 -33.03 -25.26 -24.06
C TYR A 60 -33.81 -24.30 -24.96
N ALA A 61 -33.37 -24.10 -26.21
CA ALA A 61 -34.12 -23.30 -27.18
C ALA A 61 -35.53 -23.85 -27.42
N ILE A 62 -35.67 -25.18 -27.53
CA ILE A 62 -36.98 -25.81 -27.68
C ILE A 62 -37.86 -25.57 -26.45
N ALA A 63 -37.31 -25.77 -25.24
CA ALA A 63 -38.03 -25.60 -23.99
C ALA A 63 -38.50 -24.14 -23.78
N LEU A 64 -37.68 -23.17 -24.16
CA LEU A 64 -38.07 -21.75 -24.14
C LEU A 64 -39.19 -21.41 -25.11
N GLN A 65 -39.16 -21.99 -26.32
CA GLN A 65 -40.22 -21.75 -27.32
C GLN A 65 -41.55 -22.38 -26.94
N THR A 66 -41.51 -23.49 -26.22
CA THR A 66 -42.70 -24.24 -25.80
C THR A 66 -43.16 -23.93 -24.38
N ASP A 67 -42.46 -23.07 -23.69
CA ASP A 67 -42.62 -22.77 -22.24
C ASP A 67 -42.70 -24.06 -21.38
N ASP A 68 -41.92 -25.08 -21.76
CA ASP A 68 -41.85 -26.34 -21.06
C ASP A 68 -40.98 -26.26 -19.80
N GLN A 69 -41.61 -25.92 -18.67
CA GLN A 69 -40.93 -25.78 -17.40
C GLN A 69 -40.30 -27.07 -16.89
N SER A 70 -40.91 -28.23 -17.23
CA SER A 70 -40.36 -29.54 -16.85
C SER A 70 -39.05 -29.82 -17.58
N MET A 71 -39.00 -29.50 -18.88
CA MET A 71 -37.79 -29.65 -19.70
C MET A 71 -36.72 -28.66 -19.26
N LEU A 72 -37.07 -27.39 -18.93
CA LEU A 72 -36.14 -26.40 -18.42
C LEU A 72 -35.46 -26.89 -17.14
N LYS A 73 -36.22 -27.46 -16.20
CA LYS A 73 -35.66 -28.05 -14.98
C LYS A 73 -34.69 -29.19 -15.27
N LYS A 74 -35.05 -30.12 -16.13
CA LYS A 74 -34.18 -31.25 -16.54
C LYS A 74 -32.89 -30.76 -17.21
N ILE A 75 -32.97 -29.70 -17.99
CA ILE A 75 -31.79 -29.10 -18.64
C ILE A 75 -30.87 -28.45 -17.60
N LYS A 76 -31.41 -27.71 -16.63
CA LYS A 76 -30.64 -27.15 -15.52
C LYS A 76 -29.92 -28.25 -14.73
N ASP A 77 -30.61 -29.34 -14.40
CA ASP A 77 -30.02 -30.49 -13.72
C ASP A 77 -28.94 -31.21 -14.58
N ALA A 78 -29.12 -31.27 -15.89
CA ALA A 78 -28.11 -31.80 -16.80
C ALA A 78 -26.86 -30.91 -16.81
N VAL A 79 -27.02 -29.60 -16.91
CA VAL A 79 -25.89 -28.64 -16.88
C VAL A 79 -25.12 -28.77 -15.56
N ARG A 80 -25.82 -28.85 -14.40
CA ARG A 80 -25.19 -29.09 -13.09
C ARG A 80 -24.38 -30.38 -13.05
N THR A 81 -24.96 -31.46 -13.57
CA THR A 81 -24.28 -32.77 -13.61
C THR A 81 -23.03 -32.75 -14.49
N LEU A 82 -23.08 -32.05 -15.60
CA LEU A 82 -21.94 -31.89 -16.52
C LEU A 82 -20.87 -30.96 -15.90
N ALA A 83 -21.29 -29.90 -15.22
CA ALA A 83 -20.37 -29.03 -14.51
C ALA A 83 -19.59 -29.80 -13.44
N LYS A 84 -20.22 -30.71 -12.71
CA LYS A 84 -19.56 -31.54 -11.69
C LYS A 84 -18.46 -32.47 -12.25
N GLN A 85 -18.53 -32.87 -13.48
CA GLN A 85 -17.47 -33.70 -14.09
C GLN A 85 -16.22 -32.91 -14.43
N ASP A 86 -16.36 -31.65 -14.88
CA ASP A 86 -15.25 -30.81 -15.30
C ASP A 86 -14.58 -30.05 -14.14
N TYR A 87 -15.26 -30.02 -12.99
CA TYR A 87 -14.76 -29.36 -11.76
C TYR A 87 -14.68 -30.35 -10.61
N ASN A 88 -13.53 -30.42 -9.98
CA ASN A 88 -13.42 -30.96 -8.64
C ASN A 88 -14.33 -30.11 -7.73
N TYR A 89 -15.50 -30.61 -7.47
CA TYR A 89 -16.57 -30.22 -6.56
C TYR A 89 -16.44 -28.85 -5.89
N ILE A 90 -17.21 -27.87 -6.35
CA ILE A 90 -17.44 -26.63 -5.61
C ILE A 90 -18.45 -26.94 -4.53
N GLN A 91 -18.05 -26.81 -3.25
CA GLN A 91 -18.92 -27.11 -2.09
C GLN A 91 -20.11 -26.15 -1.96
N ASN A 92 -20.08 -24.98 -2.60
CA ASN A 92 -21.11 -23.97 -2.51
C ASN A 92 -22.20 -24.18 -3.58
N ARG A 93 -23.34 -24.71 -3.16
CA ARG A 93 -24.50 -25.00 -4.01
C ARG A 93 -25.05 -23.76 -4.75
N GLN A 94 -24.99 -22.59 -4.13
CA GLN A 94 -25.50 -21.33 -4.67
C GLN A 94 -24.65 -20.85 -5.86
N LEU A 95 -23.32 -20.94 -5.74
CA LEU A 95 -22.39 -20.61 -6.84
C LEU A 95 -22.56 -21.53 -8.05
N GLU A 96 -22.85 -22.82 -7.83
CA GLU A 96 -23.16 -23.76 -8.90
C GLU A 96 -24.45 -23.38 -9.63
N ASP A 97 -25.47 -22.97 -8.93
CA ASP A 97 -26.77 -22.57 -9.50
C ASP A 97 -26.63 -21.29 -10.31
N ASP A 98 -25.97 -20.27 -9.77
CA ASP A 98 -25.70 -19.01 -10.46
C ASP A 98 -24.86 -19.21 -11.71
N PHE A 99 -23.86 -20.08 -11.66
CA PHE A 99 -23.04 -20.41 -12.83
C PHE A 99 -23.84 -21.15 -13.90
N CYS A 100 -24.69 -22.09 -13.52
CA CYS A 100 -25.58 -22.79 -14.45
C CYS A 100 -26.56 -21.81 -15.13
N GLU A 101 -27.16 -20.90 -14.37
CA GLU A 101 -28.02 -19.85 -14.93
C GLU A 101 -27.25 -18.91 -15.87
N TYR A 102 -26.04 -18.51 -15.48
CA TYR A 102 -25.17 -17.72 -16.31
C TYR A 102 -24.82 -18.41 -17.64
N MET A 103 -24.47 -19.70 -17.60
CA MET A 103 -24.22 -20.49 -18.82
C MET A 103 -25.44 -20.53 -19.73
N LEU A 104 -26.61 -20.79 -19.17
CA LEU A 104 -27.87 -20.83 -19.92
C LEU A 104 -28.29 -19.43 -20.42
N SER A 105 -27.85 -18.36 -19.78
CA SER A 105 -28.15 -16.98 -20.19
C SER A 105 -27.45 -16.55 -21.47
N LYS A 106 -26.38 -17.25 -21.90
CA LYS A 106 -25.58 -16.92 -23.08
C LYS A 106 -25.47 -18.13 -24.03
N PRO A 107 -26.29 -18.22 -25.09
CA PRO A 107 -26.32 -19.37 -26.01
C PRO A 107 -24.96 -19.73 -26.60
N SER A 108 -24.15 -18.71 -26.97
CA SER A 108 -22.81 -18.90 -27.51
C SER A 108 -21.80 -19.47 -26.51
N PHE A 109 -22.10 -19.42 -25.24
CA PHE A 109 -21.23 -19.89 -24.17
C PHE A 109 -21.19 -21.43 -24.11
N LEU A 110 -22.31 -22.07 -24.38
CA LEU A 110 -22.42 -23.54 -24.43
C LEU A 110 -21.75 -24.15 -25.68
N THR A 111 -21.60 -23.39 -26.76
CA THR A 111 -21.16 -23.91 -28.07
C THR A 111 -19.72 -23.54 -28.44
N LYS A 112 -19.10 -22.57 -27.77
CA LYS A 112 -17.68 -22.24 -28.01
C LYS A 112 -16.78 -23.28 -27.34
N GLY A 113 -15.76 -23.76 -28.08
CA GLY A 113 -14.85 -24.84 -27.71
C GLY A 113 -13.88 -24.59 -26.55
N THR A 114 -14.10 -23.56 -25.73
CA THR A 114 -13.31 -23.29 -24.51
C THR A 114 -13.68 -24.31 -23.43
N ALA A 115 -12.71 -24.83 -22.70
CA ALA A 115 -12.94 -25.75 -21.60
C ALA A 115 -13.83 -25.12 -20.52
N LEU A 116 -14.64 -25.94 -19.86
CA LEU A 116 -15.56 -25.46 -18.82
C LEU A 116 -14.82 -24.82 -17.61
N PRO A 117 -13.65 -25.34 -17.17
CA PRO A 117 -12.82 -24.68 -16.16
C PRO A 117 -12.51 -23.21 -16.48
N ASP A 118 -12.07 -22.91 -17.69
CA ASP A 118 -11.74 -21.53 -18.09
C ASP A 118 -12.96 -20.62 -18.07
N LYS A 119 -14.13 -21.18 -18.46
CA LYS A 119 -15.40 -20.43 -18.46
C LYS A 119 -15.85 -20.10 -17.03
N TYR A 120 -15.71 -21.05 -16.14
CA TYR A 120 -16.05 -20.86 -14.73
C TYR A 120 -15.11 -19.86 -14.05
N GLN A 121 -13.81 -19.99 -14.29
CA GLN A 121 -12.84 -19.04 -13.76
C GLN A 121 -13.11 -17.62 -14.27
N SER A 122 -13.43 -17.47 -15.55
CA SER A 122 -13.83 -16.16 -16.11
C SER A 122 -15.13 -15.62 -15.50
N TYR A 123 -16.08 -16.50 -15.20
CA TYR A 123 -17.31 -16.13 -14.50
C TYR A 123 -17.04 -15.67 -13.07
N ARG A 124 -16.26 -16.44 -12.29
CA ARG A 124 -15.86 -16.09 -10.92
C ARG A 124 -15.12 -14.76 -10.87
N GLN A 125 -14.15 -14.56 -11.76
CA GLN A 125 -13.44 -13.28 -11.85
C GLN A 125 -14.39 -12.13 -12.19
N GLY A 126 -15.34 -12.33 -13.08
CA GLY A 126 -16.36 -11.32 -13.41
C GLY A 126 -17.32 -11.03 -12.24
N LEU A 127 -17.68 -12.04 -11.45
CA LEU A 127 -18.48 -11.89 -10.25
C LEU A 127 -17.70 -11.13 -9.18
N MET A 128 -16.47 -11.55 -8.90
CA MET A 128 -15.58 -10.90 -7.94
C MET A 128 -15.34 -9.43 -8.28
N LYS A 129 -15.08 -9.11 -9.57
CA LYS A 129 -14.94 -7.71 -10.02
C LYS A 129 -16.18 -6.88 -9.71
N ARG A 130 -17.38 -7.45 -9.88
CA ARG A 130 -18.63 -6.74 -9.56
C ARG A 130 -18.78 -6.56 -8.06
N GLN A 131 -18.55 -7.59 -7.25
CA GLN A 131 -18.62 -7.52 -5.80
C GLN A 131 -17.62 -6.49 -5.24
N ILE A 132 -16.39 -6.48 -5.74
CA ILE A 132 -15.40 -5.46 -5.37
C ILE A 132 -15.89 -4.06 -5.78
N ALA A 133 -16.43 -3.89 -7.00
CA ALA A 133 -16.92 -2.60 -7.46
C ALA A 133 -18.18 -2.12 -6.71
N GLU A 134 -18.96 -3.03 -6.14
CA GLU A 134 -20.11 -2.69 -5.28
C GLU A 134 -19.69 -2.32 -3.86
N MET A 135 -18.62 -2.91 -3.33
CA MET A 135 -18.12 -2.67 -1.97
C MET A 135 -17.13 -1.50 -1.89
N VAL A 136 -16.29 -1.36 -2.91
CA VAL A 136 -15.32 -0.25 -3.01
C VAL A 136 -15.92 0.81 -3.91
N THR A 137 -16.20 1.96 -3.34
CA THR A 137 -16.72 3.09 -4.10
C THR A 137 -15.67 3.57 -5.12
N THR A 138 -16.14 4.07 -6.26
CA THR A 138 -15.26 4.72 -7.25
C THR A 138 -14.57 5.96 -6.69
N GLU A 139 -15.10 6.52 -5.61
CA GLU A 139 -14.56 7.65 -4.87
C GLU A 139 -14.08 7.19 -3.48
N PRO A 140 -12.76 7.06 -3.24
CA PRO A 140 -12.20 6.59 -1.98
C PRO A 140 -12.60 7.43 -0.75
N THR A 141 -13.00 8.68 -0.96
CA THR A 141 -13.51 9.56 0.10
C THR A 141 -14.73 8.98 0.82
N MET A 142 -15.55 8.19 0.13
CA MET A 142 -16.77 7.57 0.67
C MET A 142 -16.50 6.35 1.56
N GLU A 143 -15.26 5.87 1.61
CA GLU A 143 -14.85 4.80 2.52
C GLU A 143 -14.77 5.30 3.98
N TYR A 144 -14.82 6.62 4.19
CA TYR A 144 -14.69 7.27 5.50
C TYR A 144 -15.94 8.11 5.84
N PRO A 145 -17.12 7.48 6.03
CA PRO A 145 -18.39 8.21 6.19
C PRO A 145 -18.41 9.08 7.46
N GLN A 146 -17.73 8.68 8.53
CA GLN A 146 -17.66 9.45 9.77
C GLN A 146 -16.87 10.76 9.58
N ALA A 147 -15.73 10.71 8.89
CA ALA A 147 -14.97 11.90 8.55
C ALA A 147 -15.76 12.83 7.58
N ARG A 148 -16.63 12.26 6.70
CA ARG A 148 -17.49 13.04 5.79
C ARG A 148 -18.65 13.75 6.51
N GLN A 149 -19.00 13.34 7.71
CA GLN A 149 -20.03 14.00 8.55
C GLN A 149 -19.48 15.20 9.33
N MET A 150 -18.15 15.32 9.43
CA MET A 150 -17.49 16.43 10.12
C MET A 150 -17.23 17.60 9.17
N GLN A 151 -17.24 18.81 9.72
CA GLN A 151 -16.69 19.99 9.04
C GLN A 151 -15.18 20.03 9.36
N ARG A 152 -14.37 19.71 8.37
CA ARG A 152 -12.92 19.66 8.48
C ARG A 152 -12.27 20.84 7.79
N HIS A 153 -11.26 21.40 8.39
CA HIS A 153 -10.46 22.48 7.82
C HIS A 153 -8.98 22.09 7.81
N PHE A 154 -8.35 22.20 6.65
CA PHE A 154 -6.96 21.86 6.46
C PHE A 154 -6.09 23.11 6.37
N ILE A 155 -4.97 23.14 7.13
CA ILE A 155 -3.93 24.16 7.00
C ILE A 155 -2.73 23.49 6.33
N LEU A 156 -2.50 23.82 5.07
CA LEU A 156 -1.40 23.26 4.28
C LEU A 156 -0.14 24.10 4.48
N HIS A 157 0.81 23.61 5.26
CA HIS A 157 2.12 24.20 5.44
C HIS A 157 3.05 23.73 4.31
N ILE A 158 3.23 24.54 3.30
CA ILE A 158 3.97 24.22 2.08
C ILE A 158 5.32 24.94 2.06
N GLY A 159 6.40 24.21 1.83
CA GLY A 159 7.73 24.80 1.71
C GLY A 159 8.88 23.80 1.77
N PRO A 160 10.12 24.24 1.56
CA PRO A 160 11.29 23.38 1.57
C PRO A 160 11.63 22.83 2.98
N THR A 161 12.58 21.91 3.03
CA THR A 161 13.12 21.41 4.30
C THR A 161 13.77 22.54 5.10
N ASN A 162 13.62 22.53 6.43
CA ASN A 162 14.17 23.53 7.35
C ASN A 162 13.60 24.95 7.15
N SER A 163 12.29 25.03 6.85
CA SER A 163 11.56 26.31 6.72
C SER A 163 10.66 26.64 7.93
N GLY A 164 10.54 25.71 8.88
CA GLY A 164 9.72 25.90 10.10
C GLY A 164 8.28 25.37 10.00
N LYS A 165 7.89 24.69 8.93
CA LYS A 165 6.55 24.12 8.72
C LYS A 165 6.03 23.33 9.93
N THR A 166 6.78 22.30 10.31
CA THR A 166 6.41 21.41 11.42
C THR A 166 6.38 22.13 12.75
N HIS A 167 7.30 23.11 12.97
CA HIS A 167 7.32 23.90 14.18
C HIS A 167 6.01 24.67 14.41
N ASP A 168 5.53 25.37 13.37
CA ASP A 168 4.30 26.16 13.45
C ASP A 168 3.07 25.27 13.67
N ALA A 169 2.99 24.12 13.01
CA ALA A 169 1.94 23.13 13.23
C ALA A 169 1.96 22.57 14.66
N LEU A 170 3.14 22.26 15.20
CA LEU A 170 3.29 21.75 16.58
C LEU A 170 2.91 22.76 17.65
N GLN A 171 3.06 24.09 17.42
CA GLN A 171 2.59 25.11 18.34
C GLN A 171 1.07 25.06 18.56
N MET A 172 0.32 24.71 17.51
CA MET A 172 -1.14 24.52 17.63
C MET A 172 -1.46 23.20 18.33
N LEU A 173 -0.73 22.13 18.01
CA LEU A 173 -0.91 20.83 18.64
C LEU A 173 -0.68 20.85 20.15
N MET A 174 0.30 21.62 20.64
CA MET A 174 0.59 21.77 22.08
C MET A 174 -0.59 22.34 22.87
N ARG A 175 -1.55 22.99 22.22
CA ARG A 175 -2.73 23.61 22.84
C ARG A 175 -3.97 22.75 22.74
N ALA A 176 -3.90 21.61 22.07
CA ALA A 176 -5.03 20.71 21.89
C ALA A 176 -5.42 20.03 23.21
N GLU A 177 -6.70 19.79 23.40
CA GLU A 177 -7.20 18.94 24.50
C GLU A 177 -7.06 17.46 24.12
N HIS A 178 -7.22 17.13 22.82
CA HIS A 178 -6.99 15.80 22.28
C HIS A 178 -6.34 15.89 20.88
N GLY A 179 -5.02 15.88 20.84
CA GLY A 179 -4.24 16.09 19.64
C GLY A 179 -3.47 14.86 19.14
N THR A 180 -3.15 14.83 17.84
CA THR A 180 -2.27 13.79 17.29
C THR A 180 -1.24 14.35 16.31
N TYR A 181 -0.02 13.82 16.39
CA TYR A 181 1.04 14.04 15.43
C TYR A 181 1.36 12.75 14.69
N LEU A 182 1.28 12.78 13.37
CA LEU A 182 1.50 11.64 12.48
C LEU A 182 2.80 11.82 11.71
N SER A 183 3.77 10.97 12.01
CA SER A 183 5.12 11.04 11.46
C SER A 183 5.43 9.90 10.48
N PRO A 184 6.34 10.10 9.52
CA PRO A 184 6.83 9.03 8.66
C PRO A 184 7.75 8.04 9.38
N LEU A 185 8.36 8.43 10.49
CA LEU A 185 9.40 7.65 11.17
C LEU A 185 9.25 7.68 12.69
N ARG A 186 9.56 6.53 13.32
CA ARG A 186 9.63 6.41 14.78
C ARG A 186 10.47 7.51 15.43
N LEU A 187 11.60 7.87 14.82
CA LEU A 187 12.49 8.89 15.37
C LEU A 187 11.83 10.26 15.45
N LEU A 188 11.07 10.66 14.43
CA LEU A 188 10.30 11.91 14.45
C LEU A 188 9.19 11.87 15.50
N ALA A 189 8.52 10.73 15.65
CA ALA A 189 7.53 10.56 16.72
C ALA A 189 8.19 10.74 18.10
N LEU A 190 9.39 10.19 18.29
CA LEU A 190 10.15 10.34 19.52
C LEU A 190 10.65 11.78 19.75
N GLU A 191 11.13 12.48 18.71
CA GLU A 191 11.53 13.90 18.82
C GLU A 191 10.35 14.79 19.24
N VAL A 192 9.17 14.55 18.67
CA VAL A 192 7.97 15.30 19.06
C VAL A 192 7.52 14.93 20.46
N TYR A 193 7.60 13.66 20.85
CA TYR A 193 7.34 13.21 22.22
C TYR A 193 8.28 13.93 23.22
N ASP A 194 9.59 13.95 22.96
CA ASP A 194 10.58 14.64 23.80
C ASP A 194 10.29 16.16 23.84
N LEU A 195 9.97 16.78 22.69
CA LEU A 195 9.61 18.19 22.58
C LEU A 195 8.35 18.55 23.41
N MET A 196 7.32 17.69 23.37
CA MET A 196 6.10 17.88 24.17
C MET A 196 6.43 17.84 25.67
N ALA A 197 7.26 16.89 26.09
CA ALA A 197 7.71 16.77 27.48
C ALA A 197 8.52 18.02 27.95
N GLU A 198 9.41 18.53 27.10
CA GLU A 198 10.16 19.77 27.36
C GLU A 198 9.23 20.99 27.55
N ASN A 199 8.09 21.00 26.85
CA ASN A 199 7.07 22.05 26.94
C ASN A 199 5.96 21.73 27.97
N GLN A 200 6.14 20.71 28.82
CA GLN A 200 5.20 20.32 29.90
C GLN A 200 3.83 19.87 29.36
N VAL A 201 3.79 19.35 28.14
CA VAL A 201 2.60 18.72 27.52
C VAL A 201 2.67 17.20 27.70
N ASN A 202 1.64 16.62 28.32
CA ASN A 202 1.55 15.17 28.47
C ASN A 202 1.33 14.53 27.10
N CYS A 203 2.29 13.75 26.65
CA CYS A 203 2.28 13.11 25.34
C CYS A 203 2.53 11.61 25.48
N THR A 204 1.71 10.79 24.84
CA THR A 204 1.94 9.35 24.65
C THR A 204 2.61 9.15 23.29
N MET A 205 3.64 8.31 23.22
CA MET A 205 4.23 7.90 21.92
C MET A 205 3.76 6.50 21.52
N VAL A 206 3.33 6.34 20.26
CA VAL A 206 2.87 5.04 19.70
C VAL A 206 3.59 4.76 18.39
N THR A 207 4.31 3.67 18.34
CA THR A 207 5.01 3.21 17.14
C THR A 207 4.82 1.71 16.96
N GLY A 208 5.15 1.17 15.79
CA GLY A 208 5.06 -0.27 15.53
C GLY A 208 5.97 -1.15 16.42
N GLU A 209 6.96 -0.54 17.12
CA GLU A 209 7.90 -1.27 17.96
C GLU A 209 7.67 -1.06 19.46
N GLU A 210 7.16 0.10 19.86
CA GLU A 210 6.97 0.44 21.27
C GLU A 210 5.88 1.48 21.49
N THR A 211 5.32 1.46 22.69
CA THR A 211 4.42 2.51 23.20
C THR A 211 5.00 3.06 24.50
N LEU A 212 5.22 4.38 24.54
CA LEU A 212 5.59 5.10 25.76
C LEU A 212 4.33 5.80 26.29
N TYR A 213 3.63 5.11 27.17
CA TYR A 213 2.37 5.60 27.72
C TYR A 213 2.60 6.64 28.80
N VAL A 214 1.84 7.74 28.72
CA VAL A 214 1.78 8.80 29.75
C VAL A 214 0.33 8.97 30.18
N GLU A 215 0.08 8.91 31.49
CA GLU A 215 -1.26 9.08 32.04
C GLU A 215 -1.77 10.51 31.81
N ASN A 216 -3.08 10.64 31.48
CA ASN A 216 -3.72 11.91 31.13
C ASN A 216 -3.03 12.65 29.97
N SER A 217 -2.58 11.90 29.00
CA SER A 217 -1.97 12.43 27.78
C SER A 217 -3.02 13.18 26.94
N THR A 218 -2.72 14.44 26.60
CA THR A 218 -3.54 15.25 25.69
C THR A 218 -3.06 15.16 24.24
N VAL A 219 -1.86 14.67 24.01
CA VAL A 219 -1.28 14.51 22.68
C VAL A 219 -0.77 13.09 22.49
N THR A 220 -1.01 12.54 21.29
CA THR A 220 -0.40 11.29 20.86
C THR A 220 0.58 11.57 19.71
N SER A 221 1.87 11.30 19.94
CA SER A 221 2.88 11.32 18.88
C SER A 221 3.07 9.92 18.33
N GLN A 222 2.76 9.71 17.05
CA GLN A 222 2.75 8.35 16.49
C GLN A 222 3.26 8.28 15.06
N THR A 223 3.69 7.08 14.65
CA THR A 223 3.92 6.84 13.22
C THR A 223 2.58 6.72 12.50
N ILE A 224 2.52 7.20 11.26
CA ILE A 224 1.28 7.34 10.50
C ILE A 224 0.50 6.02 10.34
N GLU A 225 1.20 4.89 10.34
CA GLU A 225 0.60 3.56 10.28
C GLU A 225 -0.25 3.22 11.53
N MET A 226 0.08 3.85 12.66
CA MET A 226 -0.57 3.59 13.96
C MET A 226 -1.85 4.40 14.16
N LEU A 227 -2.21 5.27 13.21
CA LEU A 227 -3.44 6.07 13.29
C LEU A 227 -4.68 5.19 13.47
N ALA A 228 -5.30 5.29 14.63
CA ALA A 228 -6.61 4.71 14.91
C ALA A 228 -7.71 5.55 14.23
N MET A 229 -8.50 4.91 13.36
CA MET A 229 -9.53 5.61 12.57
C MET A 229 -10.81 5.88 13.35
N ASP A 230 -10.98 5.22 14.49
CA ASP A 230 -12.16 5.37 15.36
C ASP A 230 -12.00 6.47 16.41
N ASP A 231 -10.78 6.99 16.58
CA ASP A 231 -10.51 8.09 17.50
C ASP A 231 -10.91 9.44 16.90
N GLU A 232 -11.32 10.37 17.76
CA GLU A 232 -11.60 11.76 17.41
C GLU A 232 -10.53 12.67 18.03
N TYR A 233 -10.09 13.65 17.25
CA TYR A 233 -9.06 14.61 17.65
C TYR A 233 -9.56 16.04 17.46
N ASP A 234 -9.05 16.99 18.25
CA ASP A 234 -9.31 18.42 18.07
C ASP A 234 -8.35 19.02 17.05
N VAL A 235 -7.07 18.61 17.13
CA VAL A 235 -6.00 19.05 16.24
C VAL A 235 -5.17 17.85 15.80
N ALA A 236 -4.92 17.76 14.52
CA ALA A 236 -4.03 16.76 13.95
C ALA A 236 -2.91 17.41 13.13
N VAL A 237 -1.71 16.85 13.21
CA VAL A 237 -0.59 17.22 12.36
C VAL A 237 -0.17 16.00 11.53
N ILE A 238 -0.24 16.12 10.21
CA ILE A 238 0.24 15.11 9.26
C ILE A 238 1.54 15.63 8.66
N ASP A 239 2.66 15.02 9.03
CA ASP A 239 3.98 15.49 8.60
C ASP A 239 4.51 14.74 7.37
N GLU A 240 5.40 15.39 6.62
CA GLU A 240 6.05 14.88 5.39
C GLU A 240 5.03 14.30 4.38
N ALA A 241 3.94 15.05 4.13
CA ALA A 241 2.82 14.55 3.32
C ALA A 241 3.15 14.36 1.84
N GLN A 242 4.31 14.79 1.33
CA GLN A 242 4.81 14.39 0.01
C GLN A 242 5.07 12.89 -0.10
N MET A 243 5.19 12.18 1.02
CA MET A 243 5.26 10.70 1.04
C MET A 243 3.99 10.02 0.49
N ILE A 244 2.94 10.78 0.19
CA ILE A 244 1.69 10.28 -0.40
C ILE A 244 1.89 9.54 -1.74
N GLU A 245 3.00 9.82 -2.47
CA GLU A 245 3.36 9.11 -3.71
C GLU A 245 4.20 7.85 -3.48
N ASP A 246 4.69 7.60 -2.24
CA ASP A 246 5.53 6.45 -1.95
C ASP A 246 4.82 5.13 -2.29
N ASP A 247 5.50 4.26 -3.04
CA ASP A 247 4.92 3.03 -3.59
C ASP A 247 4.45 2.04 -2.50
N PHE A 248 5.08 2.05 -1.33
CA PHE A 248 4.82 1.12 -0.25
C PHE A 248 3.99 1.72 0.88
N ARG A 249 4.29 2.97 1.27
CA ARG A 249 3.75 3.59 2.47
C ARG A 249 2.77 4.73 2.19
N GLY A 250 2.75 5.26 0.96
CA GLY A 250 1.96 6.45 0.59
C GLY A 250 0.47 6.32 0.89
N SER A 251 -0.06 5.10 0.85
CA SER A 251 -1.46 4.83 1.19
C SER A 251 -1.85 5.20 2.62
N ASN A 252 -0.89 5.26 3.56
CA ASN A 252 -1.16 5.68 4.94
C ASN A 252 -1.43 7.19 5.03
N TRP A 253 -0.75 8.01 4.21
CA TRP A 253 -1.07 9.45 4.09
C TRP A 253 -2.43 9.67 3.47
N VAL A 254 -2.77 8.91 2.41
CA VAL A 254 -4.11 8.96 1.83
C VAL A 254 -5.17 8.60 2.86
N LYS A 255 -4.98 7.49 3.59
CA LYS A 255 -5.86 7.05 4.67
C LYS A 255 -6.04 8.15 5.72
N ALA A 256 -4.95 8.76 6.18
CA ALA A 256 -5.00 9.82 7.20
C ALA A 256 -5.76 11.06 6.67
N ILE A 257 -5.44 11.56 5.47
CA ILE A 257 -6.10 12.73 4.88
C ILE A 257 -7.59 12.47 4.63
N LEU A 258 -7.94 11.30 4.10
CA LEU A 258 -9.34 10.97 3.81
C LEU A 258 -10.15 10.73 5.07
N GLY A 259 -9.58 10.08 6.09
CA GLY A 259 -10.34 9.42 7.12
C GLY A 259 -10.17 9.94 8.55
N ILE A 260 -9.16 10.76 8.87
CA ILE A 260 -8.98 11.26 10.23
C ILE A 260 -10.20 12.07 10.69
N ARG A 261 -10.67 11.78 11.89
CA ARG A 261 -11.81 12.46 12.52
C ARG A 261 -11.29 13.63 13.34
N CYS A 262 -11.10 14.76 12.70
CA CYS A 262 -10.51 15.96 13.29
C CYS A 262 -11.01 17.23 12.59
N PRO A 263 -11.50 18.26 13.29
CA PRO A 263 -11.95 19.49 12.69
C PRO A 263 -10.81 20.37 12.16
N LEU A 264 -9.63 20.33 12.77
CA LEU A 264 -8.48 21.16 12.40
C LEU A 264 -7.26 20.29 12.10
N ILE A 265 -6.83 20.25 10.84
CA ILE A 265 -5.77 19.36 10.36
C ILE A 265 -4.66 20.19 9.73
N HIS A 266 -3.47 20.16 10.33
CA HIS A 266 -2.26 20.74 9.78
C HIS A 266 -1.54 19.70 8.94
N VAL A 267 -1.19 20.02 7.69
CA VAL A 267 -0.47 19.13 6.77
C VAL A 267 0.83 19.80 6.36
N CYS A 268 1.96 19.21 6.74
CA CYS A 268 3.29 19.71 6.38
C CYS A 268 3.81 18.96 5.16
N ALA A 269 4.15 19.68 4.09
CA ALA A 269 4.60 19.08 2.84
C ALA A 269 5.60 19.96 2.07
N SER A 270 6.32 19.36 1.12
CA SER A 270 7.09 20.06 0.11
C SER A 270 6.19 20.60 -1.01
N GLN A 271 6.72 21.51 -1.84
CA GLN A 271 5.92 22.20 -2.87
C GLN A 271 5.30 21.26 -3.90
N ASP A 272 5.96 20.19 -4.26
CA ASP A 272 5.49 19.19 -5.23
C ASP A 272 4.21 18.45 -4.80
N ALA A 273 3.90 18.42 -3.50
CA ALA A 273 2.68 17.80 -2.98
C ALA A 273 1.46 18.74 -2.97
N GLU A 274 1.65 20.05 -3.16
CA GLU A 274 0.57 21.04 -3.00
C GLU A 274 -0.65 20.71 -3.86
N MET A 275 -0.45 20.47 -5.15
CA MET A 275 -1.54 20.25 -6.10
C MET A 275 -2.33 18.97 -5.82
N ILE A 276 -1.65 17.89 -5.44
CA ILE A 276 -2.31 16.61 -5.13
C ILE A 276 -3.09 16.71 -3.82
N LEU A 277 -2.55 17.37 -2.79
CA LEU A 277 -3.22 17.59 -1.51
C LEU A 277 -4.51 18.41 -1.68
N LYS A 278 -4.44 19.54 -2.38
CA LYS A 278 -5.63 20.37 -2.69
C LYS A 278 -6.73 19.55 -3.37
N ARG A 279 -6.39 18.79 -4.40
CA ARG A 279 -7.34 17.94 -5.13
C ARG A 279 -8.02 16.90 -4.25
N ILE A 280 -7.27 16.25 -3.35
CA ILE A 280 -7.84 15.24 -2.46
C ILE A 280 -8.78 15.91 -1.45
N ILE A 281 -8.40 17.04 -0.88
CA ILE A 281 -9.20 17.79 0.09
C ILE A 281 -10.49 18.31 -0.57
N GLU A 282 -10.41 18.86 -1.78
CA GLU A 282 -11.56 19.30 -2.57
C GLU A 282 -12.53 18.15 -2.87
N LYS A 283 -12.02 16.95 -3.20
CA LYS A 283 -12.86 15.76 -3.39
C LYS A 283 -13.56 15.31 -2.10
N CYS A 284 -13.02 15.65 -0.94
CA CYS A 284 -13.65 15.44 0.35
C CYS A 284 -14.74 16.47 0.69
N ASN A 285 -14.91 17.54 -0.10
CA ASN A 285 -15.70 18.73 0.21
C ASN A 285 -15.24 19.45 1.50
N ASP A 286 -13.97 19.27 1.88
CA ASP A 286 -13.35 19.95 3.01
C ASP A 286 -12.81 21.31 2.57
N THR A 287 -12.60 22.21 3.55
CA THR A 287 -12.00 23.52 3.31
C THR A 287 -10.51 23.49 3.60
N TYR A 288 -9.75 24.37 2.95
CA TYR A 288 -8.33 24.51 3.25
C TYR A 288 -7.82 25.94 3.09
N GLU A 289 -6.73 26.24 3.77
CA GLU A 289 -5.86 27.37 3.52
C GLU A 289 -4.42 26.93 3.30
N VAL A 290 -3.61 27.74 2.62
CA VAL A 290 -2.21 27.43 2.33
C VAL A 290 -1.31 28.47 2.99
N VAL A 291 -0.37 27.99 3.79
CA VAL A 291 0.65 28.79 4.42
C VAL A 291 1.99 28.42 3.77
N TYR A 292 2.56 29.36 3.03
CA TYR A 292 3.86 29.15 2.40
C TYR A 292 4.99 29.49 3.37
N HIS A 293 5.93 28.57 3.46
CA HIS A 293 7.12 28.70 4.30
C HIS A 293 8.36 28.84 3.42
N GLU A 294 9.09 29.89 3.64
CA GLU A 294 10.38 30.10 2.99
C GLU A 294 11.51 29.64 3.89
N ARG A 295 12.57 29.16 3.28
CA ARG A 295 13.78 28.80 4.00
C ARG A 295 14.39 30.03 4.66
N LYS A 296 14.60 29.98 5.98
CA LYS A 296 15.14 31.11 6.77
C LYS A 296 16.65 31.28 6.63
N THR A 297 17.36 30.27 6.11
CA THR A 297 18.80 30.21 5.96
C THR A 297 19.15 29.97 4.49
N GLU A 298 19.95 30.82 3.89
CA GLU A 298 20.39 30.65 2.51
C GLU A 298 21.13 29.32 2.32
N LEU A 299 20.85 28.60 1.24
CA LEU A 299 21.55 27.37 0.84
C LEU A 299 22.49 27.69 -0.31
N VAL A 300 23.80 27.51 -0.11
CA VAL A 300 24.85 27.86 -1.04
C VAL A 300 25.53 26.59 -1.54
N LEU A 301 25.53 26.38 -2.85
CA LEU A 301 26.36 25.35 -3.49
C LEU A 301 27.80 25.84 -3.58
N GLU A 302 28.75 25.05 -3.06
CA GLU A 302 30.18 25.34 -3.23
C GLU A 302 30.61 25.13 -4.68
N SER A 303 31.57 25.92 -5.15
CA SER A 303 32.04 25.90 -6.54
C SER A 303 33.00 24.75 -6.88
N GLN A 304 33.50 24.06 -5.85
CA GLN A 304 34.47 22.98 -5.99
C GLN A 304 34.03 21.77 -5.17
N PRO A 305 34.26 20.56 -5.67
CA PRO A 305 34.04 19.34 -4.89
C PRO A 305 35.09 19.21 -3.77
N VAL A 306 34.74 18.42 -2.75
CA VAL A 306 35.61 18.12 -1.61
C VAL A 306 36.33 16.79 -1.85
N SER A 307 37.67 16.78 -1.66
CA SER A 307 38.42 15.53 -1.77
C SER A 307 38.18 14.63 -0.55
N LEU A 308 37.45 13.56 -0.77
CA LEU A 308 37.21 12.53 0.28
C LEU A 308 38.28 11.43 0.31
N LYS A 309 39.41 11.58 -0.44
CA LYS A 309 40.48 10.58 -0.51
C LYS A 309 41.81 11.09 0.03
N GLU A 310 42.32 12.13 -0.50
CA GLU A 310 43.71 12.56 -0.27
C GLU A 310 43.86 13.76 0.67
N LYS A 311 42.84 14.61 0.77
CA LYS A 311 42.88 15.86 1.54
C LYS A 311 41.79 15.96 2.61
N LEU A 312 41.46 14.85 3.23
CA LEU A 312 40.38 14.81 4.25
C LEU A 312 40.57 15.86 5.34
N ALA A 313 41.78 15.98 5.89
CA ALA A 313 42.05 16.90 6.98
C ALA A 313 42.02 18.40 6.56
N GLU A 314 42.21 18.70 5.26
CA GLU A 314 42.19 20.06 4.71
C GLU A 314 40.78 20.50 4.32
N ASP A 315 40.00 19.56 3.75
CA ASP A 315 38.73 19.84 3.09
C ASP A 315 37.51 19.66 4.01
N ILE A 316 37.61 18.77 5.00
CA ILE A 316 36.51 18.51 5.96
C ILE A 316 36.62 19.46 7.14
N ARG A 317 35.47 20.06 7.52
CA ARG A 317 35.38 21.10 8.53
C ARG A 317 34.39 20.72 9.63
N GLU A 318 34.51 21.36 10.77
CA GLU A 318 33.53 21.24 11.85
C GLU A 318 32.14 21.65 11.36
N GLY A 319 31.15 20.86 11.73
CA GLY A 319 29.75 21.02 11.32
C GLY A 319 29.42 20.39 9.96
N ASP A 320 30.36 19.65 9.34
CA ASP A 320 30.08 18.91 8.11
C ASP A 320 29.27 17.63 8.39
N ALA A 321 28.39 17.31 7.46
CA ALA A 321 27.74 16.00 7.38
C ALA A 321 28.07 15.34 6.03
N ILE A 322 28.76 14.21 6.06
CA ILE A 322 29.15 13.45 4.88
C ILE A 322 28.11 12.36 4.63
N ILE A 323 27.52 12.34 3.44
CA ILE A 323 26.43 11.45 3.08
C ILE A 323 26.94 10.30 2.21
N MET A 324 26.70 9.07 2.73
CA MET A 324 27.02 7.81 2.07
C MET A 324 25.75 6.96 2.00
N PHE A 325 25.62 6.00 1.07
CA PHE A 325 24.36 5.25 0.92
C PHE A 325 24.45 3.77 1.31
N SER A 326 25.43 3.42 2.14
CA SER A 326 25.46 2.10 2.77
C SER A 326 26.08 2.17 4.17
N LYS A 327 25.66 1.29 5.08
CA LYS A 327 26.27 1.13 6.41
C LYS A 327 27.78 0.98 6.29
N ARG A 328 28.25 0.14 5.35
CA ARG A 328 29.68 -0.09 5.14
C ARG A 328 30.41 1.18 4.76
N ALA A 329 29.90 1.93 3.78
CA ALA A 329 30.52 3.17 3.34
C ALA A 329 30.55 4.23 4.46
N VAL A 330 29.50 4.31 5.28
CA VAL A 330 29.46 5.19 6.46
C VAL A 330 30.56 4.83 7.45
N LEU A 331 30.70 3.54 7.79
CA LEU A 331 31.73 3.09 8.74
C LEU A 331 33.15 3.23 8.17
N ASP A 332 33.35 2.93 6.89
CA ASP A 332 34.65 3.08 6.22
C ASP A 332 35.06 4.57 6.18
N MET A 333 34.13 5.49 5.91
CA MET A 333 34.38 6.94 5.92
C MET A 333 34.70 7.45 7.32
N ALA A 334 33.95 7.04 8.34
CA ALA A 334 34.21 7.42 9.73
C ALA A 334 35.59 6.94 10.20
N ALA A 335 36.00 5.71 9.89
CA ALA A 335 37.32 5.21 10.22
C ALA A 335 38.46 6.01 9.53
N ARG A 336 38.25 6.44 8.28
CA ARG A 336 39.23 7.27 7.54
C ARG A 336 39.34 8.67 8.15
N LEU A 337 38.24 9.27 8.58
CA LEU A 337 38.24 10.55 9.29
C LEU A 337 39.02 10.43 10.60
N GLU A 338 38.79 9.38 11.37
CA GLU A 338 39.46 9.14 12.64
C GLU A 338 40.99 8.95 12.45
N LEU A 339 41.41 8.21 11.40
CA LEU A 339 42.83 8.10 11.03
C LEU A 339 43.44 9.43 10.64
N SER A 340 42.63 10.38 10.14
CA SER A 340 43.05 11.76 9.81
C SER A 340 42.93 12.73 10.98
N GLY A 341 42.61 12.23 12.21
CA GLY A 341 42.49 13.03 13.42
C GLY A 341 41.15 13.78 13.55
N ILE A 342 40.14 13.43 12.75
CA ILE A 342 38.81 14.06 12.78
C ILE A 342 37.82 13.12 13.46
N SER A 343 37.29 13.53 14.61
CA SER A 343 36.26 12.77 15.33
C SER A 343 34.90 12.87 14.61
N ALA A 344 34.27 11.73 14.37
CA ALA A 344 33.00 11.67 13.64
C ALA A 344 31.92 10.87 14.38
N SER A 345 30.71 11.40 14.41
CA SER A 345 29.49 10.65 14.79
C SER A 345 28.93 9.89 13.58
N VAL A 346 28.42 8.69 13.84
CA VAL A 346 27.96 7.77 12.80
C VAL A 346 26.45 7.54 12.92
N ILE A 347 25.71 7.79 11.83
CA ILE A 347 24.24 7.66 11.80
C ILE A 347 23.81 6.92 10.53
N TYR A 348 23.07 5.80 10.67
CA TYR A 348 22.48 5.06 9.55
C TYR A 348 21.13 4.44 9.92
N GLY A 349 20.31 4.04 8.94
CA GLY A 349 18.91 3.65 9.12
C GLY A 349 18.67 2.59 10.20
N HIS A 350 19.44 1.52 10.21
CA HIS A 350 19.31 0.42 11.18
C HIS A 350 20.08 0.61 12.49
N LEU A 351 20.55 1.84 12.79
CA LEU A 351 21.21 2.11 14.05
C LEU A 351 20.19 2.06 15.20
N PRO A 352 20.44 1.27 16.27
CA PRO A 352 19.54 1.23 17.43
C PRO A 352 19.29 2.65 17.99
N PRO A 353 18.06 2.97 18.43
CA PRO A 353 17.70 4.31 18.88
C PRO A 353 18.60 4.89 19.97
N GLU A 354 18.96 4.08 20.96
CA GLU A 354 19.84 4.46 22.05
C GLU A 354 21.25 4.85 21.57
N ILE A 355 21.79 4.08 20.62
CA ILE A 355 23.09 4.38 20.02
C ILE A 355 23.00 5.66 19.18
N ARG A 356 21.90 5.82 18.44
CA ARG A 356 21.66 7.03 17.64
C ARG A 356 21.56 8.27 18.53
N LYS A 357 20.79 8.21 19.62
CA LYS A 357 20.73 9.30 20.62
C LYS A 357 22.12 9.63 21.18
N LYS A 358 22.96 8.60 21.43
CA LYS A 358 24.34 8.80 21.89
C LYS A 358 25.19 9.52 20.84
N GLU A 359 25.14 9.09 19.59
CA GLU A 359 25.92 9.73 18.51
C GLU A 359 25.46 11.19 18.26
N VAL A 360 24.14 11.45 18.30
CA VAL A 360 23.59 12.80 18.26
C VAL A 360 24.12 13.66 19.41
N ARG A 361 24.13 13.15 20.64
CA ARG A 361 24.65 13.90 21.82
C ARG A 361 26.13 14.21 21.69
N LYS A 362 26.96 13.30 21.20
CA LYS A 362 28.39 13.55 20.94
C LYS A 362 28.61 14.71 19.99
N PHE A 363 27.82 14.77 18.92
CA PHE A 363 27.91 15.87 17.96
C PHE A 363 27.42 17.19 18.56
N LEU A 364 26.31 17.17 19.31
CA LEU A 364 25.76 18.36 19.97
C LEU A 364 26.68 18.92 21.08
N SER A 365 27.38 18.04 21.80
CA SER A 365 28.34 18.44 22.86
C SER A 365 29.71 18.85 22.31
N GLY A 366 29.97 18.70 21.01
CA GLY A 366 31.29 18.96 20.42
C GLY A 366 32.35 17.88 20.68
N GLU A 367 31.98 16.70 21.22
CA GLU A 367 32.85 15.54 21.35
C GLU A 367 33.26 15.01 19.96
N THR A 368 32.35 15.11 18.98
CA THR A 368 32.60 14.85 17.56
C THR A 368 32.31 16.08 16.73
N HIS A 369 33.12 16.31 15.70
CA HIS A 369 33.07 17.53 14.91
C HIS A 369 32.35 17.36 13.57
N VAL A 370 32.19 16.11 13.12
CA VAL A 370 31.62 15.73 11.81
C VAL A 370 30.58 14.65 12.01
N VAL A 371 29.57 14.60 11.14
CA VAL A 371 28.62 13.50 11.06
C VAL A 371 28.86 12.72 9.78
N VAL A 372 28.91 11.39 9.84
CA VAL A 372 28.84 10.54 8.65
C VAL A 372 27.51 9.79 8.70
N SER A 373 26.69 9.99 7.67
CA SER A 373 25.33 9.46 7.70
C SER A 373 24.89 8.87 6.35
N THR A 374 23.82 8.07 6.41
CA THR A 374 23.03 7.75 5.21
C THR A 374 21.97 8.83 4.96
N ASP A 375 21.07 8.61 4.02
CA ASP A 375 19.86 9.42 3.81
C ASP A 375 18.96 9.52 5.07
N ALA A 376 19.22 8.72 6.10
CA ALA A 376 18.58 8.84 7.42
C ALA A 376 18.72 10.26 8.03
N ILE A 377 19.71 11.04 7.62
CA ILE A 377 19.87 12.45 8.03
C ILE A 377 18.79 13.35 7.43
N GLY A 378 18.26 12.98 6.27
CA GLY A 378 17.20 13.72 5.57
C GLY A 378 15.87 13.75 6.32
N MET A 379 15.63 12.78 7.20
CA MET A 379 14.38 12.65 7.95
C MET A 379 14.67 12.52 9.45
N GLY A 380 14.06 13.37 10.26
CA GLY A 380 13.97 13.20 11.70
C GLY A 380 15.25 13.41 12.51
N LEU A 381 16.21 14.23 12.05
CA LEU A 381 17.37 14.61 12.84
C LEU A 381 17.56 16.12 12.85
N ASN A 382 17.34 16.71 14.00
CA ASN A 382 17.52 18.15 14.20
C ASN A 382 18.97 18.49 14.59
N LEU A 383 19.92 18.21 13.71
CA LEU A 383 21.35 18.46 13.93
C LEU A 383 21.77 19.84 13.41
N PRO A 384 22.69 20.51 14.11
CA PRO A 384 23.25 21.78 13.67
C PRO A 384 24.33 21.57 12.59
N ILE A 385 23.92 21.19 11.40
CA ILE A 385 24.81 20.93 10.27
C ILE A 385 25.09 22.25 9.56
N ARG A 386 26.35 22.56 9.34
CA ARG A 386 26.79 23.71 8.55
C ARG A 386 26.81 23.40 7.07
N ARG A 387 27.41 22.25 6.70
CA ARG A 387 27.59 21.83 5.31
C ARG A 387 27.24 20.37 5.09
N ILE A 388 26.51 20.08 4.02
CA ILE A 388 26.27 18.74 3.51
C ILE A 388 27.30 18.43 2.42
N VAL A 389 27.98 17.31 2.55
CA VAL A 389 28.92 16.77 1.57
C VAL A 389 28.35 15.44 1.05
N PHE A 390 27.90 15.41 -0.20
CA PHE A 390 27.47 14.15 -0.82
C PHE A 390 28.70 13.33 -1.20
N GLY A 391 29.05 12.34 -0.40
CA GLY A 391 30.16 11.43 -0.68
C GLY A 391 29.83 10.41 -1.78
N GLU A 392 28.56 10.15 -1.98
CA GLU A 392 28.01 9.34 -3.06
C GLU A 392 26.73 10.02 -3.58
N THR A 393 26.44 9.86 -4.89
CA THR A 393 25.19 10.32 -5.53
C THR A 393 24.38 9.19 -6.14
N VAL A 394 24.83 7.95 -5.95
CA VAL A 394 24.18 6.72 -6.39
C VAL A 394 23.84 5.88 -5.17
N LYS A 395 22.59 5.46 -5.05
CA LYS A 395 22.14 4.56 -3.98
C LYS A 395 21.53 3.27 -4.52
N PHE A 396 21.53 2.24 -3.67
CA PHE A 396 20.75 1.02 -3.91
C PHE A 396 19.36 1.20 -3.29
N ASP A 397 18.30 1.07 -4.09
CA ASP A 397 16.92 1.30 -3.64
C ASP A 397 16.17 0.01 -3.22
N GLY A 398 16.91 -1.09 -3.08
CA GLY A 398 16.35 -2.43 -2.81
C GLY A 398 16.31 -3.31 -4.07
N ASN A 399 16.23 -2.73 -5.27
CA ASN A 399 16.17 -3.43 -6.55
C ASN A 399 17.41 -3.21 -7.40
N GLU A 400 17.80 -1.94 -7.61
CA GLU A 400 18.90 -1.55 -8.46
C GLU A 400 19.71 -0.39 -7.88
N ARG A 401 20.90 -0.18 -8.42
CA ARG A 401 21.67 1.03 -8.14
C ARG A 401 21.23 2.13 -9.08
N ARG A 402 20.75 3.24 -8.51
CA ARG A 402 20.29 4.40 -9.27
C ARG A 402 20.83 5.70 -8.71
N VAL A 403 20.86 6.70 -9.56
CA VAL A 403 21.16 8.09 -9.19
C VAL A 403 20.06 8.61 -8.26
N LEU A 404 20.42 9.50 -7.34
CA LEU A 404 19.48 10.15 -6.43
C LEU A 404 18.42 10.93 -7.21
N LYS A 405 17.17 10.84 -6.74
CA LYS A 405 16.09 11.69 -7.23
C LYS A 405 16.27 13.12 -6.74
N GLN A 406 15.72 14.09 -7.46
CA GLN A 406 15.77 15.51 -7.09
C GLN A 406 15.23 15.74 -5.67
N GLN A 407 14.08 15.15 -5.30
CA GLN A 407 13.51 15.27 -3.96
C GLN A 407 14.46 14.77 -2.86
N GLU A 408 15.18 13.66 -3.11
CA GLU A 408 16.14 13.10 -2.15
C GLU A 408 17.32 14.06 -1.94
N ILE A 409 17.83 14.65 -3.02
CA ILE A 409 18.91 15.65 -2.96
C ILE A 409 18.43 16.87 -2.17
N LEU A 410 17.27 17.43 -2.49
CA LEU A 410 16.73 18.61 -1.83
C LEU A 410 16.43 18.37 -0.35
N GLN A 411 15.93 17.19 0.01
CA GLN A 411 15.63 16.82 1.39
C GLN A 411 16.91 16.71 2.23
N ILE A 412 17.97 16.11 1.69
CA ILE A 412 19.27 15.97 2.35
C ILE A 412 19.98 17.33 2.40
N ALA A 413 20.12 18.01 1.26
CA ALA A 413 20.75 19.32 1.15
C ALA A 413 20.06 20.36 2.06
N GLY A 414 18.74 20.25 2.17
CA GLY A 414 17.93 21.09 3.02
C GLY A 414 18.29 21.04 4.51
N ARG A 415 19.02 20.04 4.98
CA ARG A 415 19.49 19.93 6.37
C ARG A 415 20.69 20.80 6.69
N ALA A 416 21.39 21.35 5.70
CA ALA A 416 22.46 22.33 5.94
C ALA A 416 21.91 23.67 6.46
N GLY A 417 22.64 24.39 7.26
CA GLY A 417 22.32 25.75 7.69
C GLY A 417 21.15 25.81 8.67
N ARG A 418 21.29 25.20 9.87
CA ARG A 418 20.25 25.30 10.89
C ARG A 418 19.99 26.75 11.29
N PHE A 419 18.71 27.17 11.19
CA PHE A 419 18.29 28.50 11.62
C PHE A 419 18.63 28.77 13.09
N GLY A 420 19.11 29.98 13.37
CA GLY A 420 19.54 30.40 14.70
C GLY A 420 20.97 29.98 15.09
N LYS A 421 21.62 29.10 14.28
CA LYS A 421 23.03 28.71 14.50
C LYS A 421 23.95 29.12 13.37
N TYR A 422 23.47 29.08 12.12
CA TYR A 422 24.25 29.46 10.93
C TYR A 422 23.46 30.43 10.06
N GLU A 423 24.15 31.43 9.50
CA GLU A 423 23.55 32.38 8.54
C GLU A 423 23.35 31.74 7.17
N LYS A 424 24.26 30.83 6.78
CA LYS A 424 24.24 30.11 5.51
C LYS A 424 24.45 28.61 5.73
N GLY A 425 23.76 27.80 4.95
CA GLY A 425 24.03 26.38 4.78
C GLY A 425 24.80 26.12 3.49
N TYR A 426 25.76 25.21 3.52
CA TYR A 426 26.57 24.89 2.36
C TYR A 426 26.29 23.47 1.88
N VAL A 427 26.41 23.27 0.58
CA VAL A 427 26.27 21.93 -0.05
C VAL A 427 27.41 21.75 -1.04
N THR A 428 27.97 20.55 -1.07
CA THR A 428 28.99 20.15 -2.05
C THR A 428 28.94 18.63 -2.29
N ALA A 429 29.79 18.13 -3.16
CA ALA A 429 29.95 16.71 -3.46
C ALA A 429 31.40 16.25 -3.34
N GLY A 430 31.63 14.93 -3.36
CA GLY A 430 32.95 14.30 -3.36
C GLY A 430 33.63 14.30 -4.73
N ASP A 431 32.92 14.67 -5.79
CA ASP A 431 33.41 14.77 -7.16
C ASP A 431 32.62 15.80 -8.00
N GLU A 432 33.12 16.11 -9.20
CA GLU A 432 32.49 17.08 -10.09
C GLU A 432 31.14 16.60 -10.65
N GLU A 433 30.97 15.31 -10.92
CA GLU A 433 29.74 14.75 -11.44
C GLU A 433 28.60 14.92 -10.42
N GLY A 434 28.88 14.61 -9.15
CA GLY A 434 27.96 14.84 -8.04
C GLY A 434 27.64 16.32 -7.85
N LEU A 435 28.62 17.22 -8.00
CA LEU A 435 28.39 18.65 -7.87
C LEU A 435 27.45 19.18 -8.96
N LEU A 436 27.61 18.72 -10.21
CA LEU A 436 26.72 19.07 -11.32
C LEU A 436 25.31 18.54 -11.11
N LEU A 437 25.18 17.34 -10.59
CA LEU A 437 23.87 16.74 -10.28
C LEU A 437 23.12 17.55 -9.20
N ILE A 438 23.83 17.97 -8.16
CA ILE A 438 23.27 18.81 -7.08
C ILE A 438 22.87 20.19 -7.62
N ASP A 439 23.72 20.80 -8.45
CA ASP A 439 23.45 22.11 -9.08
C ASP A 439 22.15 22.06 -9.92
N SER A 440 21.99 21.02 -10.73
CA SER A 440 20.76 20.79 -11.50
C SER A 440 19.55 20.61 -10.57
N ALA A 441 19.67 19.79 -9.51
CA ALA A 441 18.59 19.54 -8.57
C ALA A 441 18.16 20.79 -7.80
N LEU A 442 19.08 21.71 -7.48
CA LEU A 442 18.79 22.95 -6.78
C LEU A 442 18.15 24.02 -7.68
N LYS A 443 18.42 24.00 -8.99
CA LYS A 443 17.94 25.00 -9.96
C LYS A 443 16.64 24.61 -10.64
N GLU A 444 16.43 23.34 -10.88
CA GLU A 444 15.23 22.86 -11.57
C GLU A 444 14.02 22.89 -10.64
N PRO A 445 12.83 23.30 -11.14
CA PRO A 445 11.62 23.22 -10.36
C PRO A 445 11.26 21.76 -10.07
N LEU A 446 10.74 21.49 -8.87
CA LEU A 446 10.18 20.18 -8.53
C LEU A 446 8.98 19.88 -9.43
N LYS A 447 8.89 18.64 -9.87
CA LYS A 447 7.69 18.15 -10.58
C LYS A 447 6.61 17.83 -9.58
N ASP A 448 5.40 18.31 -9.86
CA ASP A 448 4.23 18.00 -9.03
C ASP A 448 3.99 16.49 -8.93
N ILE A 449 3.62 16.05 -7.74
CA ILE A 449 3.19 14.68 -7.49
C ILE A 449 1.92 14.41 -8.29
N ALA A 450 1.98 13.42 -9.17
CA ALA A 450 0.90 13.12 -10.10
C ALA A 450 -0.23 12.28 -9.49
N TYR A 451 0.11 11.36 -8.57
CA TYR A 451 -0.82 10.38 -8.02
C TYR A 451 -0.58 10.16 -6.53
N ALA A 452 -1.69 9.96 -5.81
CA ALA A 452 -1.69 9.48 -4.43
C ALA A 452 -1.91 7.96 -4.39
N ARG A 453 -1.23 7.26 -3.49
CA ARG A 453 -1.30 5.80 -3.41
C ARG A 453 -2.51 5.34 -2.61
N LEU A 454 -3.33 4.44 -3.21
CA LEU A 454 -4.41 3.76 -2.51
C LEU A 454 -3.95 2.38 -2.02
N GLY A 455 -4.16 2.12 -0.74
CA GLY A 455 -3.99 0.80 -0.14
C GLY A 455 -5.17 -0.13 -0.46
N PHE A 456 -4.98 -1.42 -0.20
CA PHE A 456 -6.05 -2.40 -0.31
C PHE A 456 -7.11 -2.17 0.79
N PRO A 457 -8.39 -2.00 0.43
CA PRO A 457 -9.46 -1.77 1.41
C PRO A 457 -9.74 -3.04 2.24
N LYS A 458 -9.51 -2.99 3.56
CA LYS A 458 -9.73 -4.15 4.45
C LYS A 458 -11.16 -4.70 4.40
N VAL A 459 -12.15 -3.88 4.07
CA VAL A 459 -13.55 -4.31 3.89
C VAL A 459 -13.70 -5.46 2.89
N LEU A 460 -12.83 -5.53 1.88
CA LEU A 460 -12.84 -6.61 0.89
C LEU A 460 -12.44 -7.97 1.45
N LEU A 461 -11.81 -8.02 2.63
CA LEU A 461 -11.46 -9.27 3.30
C LEU A 461 -12.70 -10.06 3.75
N SER A 462 -13.85 -9.39 3.90
CA SER A 462 -15.13 -10.02 4.22
C SER A 462 -15.74 -10.82 3.06
N LEU A 463 -15.27 -10.61 1.82
CA LEU A 463 -15.73 -11.38 0.66
C LEU A 463 -15.25 -12.84 0.74
N ASP A 464 -16.14 -13.77 0.39
CA ASP A 464 -15.82 -15.21 0.36
C ASP A 464 -15.02 -15.61 -0.89
N HIS A 465 -13.80 -15.05 -1.00
CA HIS A 465 -12.83 -15.35 -2.05
C HIS A 465 -11.43 -15.51 -1.44
N PRO A 466 -10.54 -16.31 -2.07
CA PRO A 466 -9.13 -16.41 -1.66
C PRO A 466 -8.44 -15.05 -1.69
N LEU A 467 -7.58 -14.80 -0.70
CA LEU A 467 -6.92 -13.50 -0.52
C LEU A 467 -6.08 -13.08 -1.73
N ASP A 468 -5.36 -14.02 -2.34
CA ASP A 468 -4.55 -13.74 -3.54
C ASP A 468 -5.41 -13.38 -4.77
N GLU A 469 -6.60 -14.00 -4.92
CA GLU A 469 -7.55 -13.63 -5.96
C GLU A 469 -8.15 -12.24 -5.72
N LEU A 470 -8.46 -11.89 -4.47
CA LEU A 470 -8.95 -10.56 -4.08
C LEU A 470 -7.91 -9.48 -4.39
N LEU A 471 -6.66 -9.68 -3.97
CA LEU A 471 -5.57 -8.73 -4.21
C LEU A 471 -5.36 -8.47 -5.71
N ARG A 472 -5.18 -9.53 -6.51
CA ARG A 472 -5.00 -9.43 -7.98
C ARG A 472 -6.19 -8.76 -8.66
N THR A 473 -7.41 -9.13 -8.25
CA THR A 473 -8.62 -8.60 -8.88
C THR A 473 -8.79 -7.13 -8.54
N TRP A 474 -8.59 -6.75 -7.28
CA TRP A 474 -8.62 -5.35 -6.86
C TRP A 474 -7.58 -4.52 -7.59
N GLU A 475 -6.32 -4.97 -7.67
CA GLU A 475 -5.26 -4.27 -8.39
C GLU A 475 -5.62 -4.04 -9.86
N SER A 476 -6.25 -5.03 -10.51
CA SER A 476 -6.64 -4.95 -11.94
C SER A 476 -7.75 -3.94 -12.24
N ILE A 477 -8.49 -3.46 -11.24
CA ILE A 477 -9.55 -2.45 -11.41
C ILE A 477 -8.89 -1.07 -11.36
N PRO A 478 -8.99 -0.21 -12.38
CA PRO A 478 -8.40 1.12 -12.35
C PRO A 478 -8.93 1.96 -11.19
N ALA A 479 -8.05 2.72 -10.56
CA ALA A 479 -8.44 3.77 -9.63
C ALA A 479 -8.83 5.05 -10.39
N GLY A 480 -9.78 5.82 -9.86
CA GLY A 480 -10.11 7.15 -10.37
C GLY A 480 -8.97 8.15 -10.07
N PHE A 481 -8.75 9.09 -10.98
CA PHE A 481 -7.79 10.18 -10.74
C PHE A 481 -8.21 11.01 -9.49
N PRO A 482 -7.32 11.39 -8.59
CA PRO A 482 -5.85 11.37 -8.70
C PRO A 482 -5.17 10.15 -8.03
N TYR A 483 -5.84 9.04 -7.94
CA TYR A 483 -5.31 7.89 -7.21
C TYR A 483 -4.66 6.85 -8.12
N LYS A 484 -3.66 6.17 -7.58
CA LYS A 484 -3.04 4.98 -8.14
C LYS A 484 -2.90 3.93 -7.04
N LYS A 485 -3.30 2.69 -7.31
CA LYS A 485 -3.19 1.60 -6.34
C LYS A 485 -1.74 1.24 -6.05
N ILE A 486 -1.47 0.76 -4.84
CA ILE A 486 -0.18 0.15 -4.49
C ILE A 486 0.03 -1.12 -5.32
N ASP A 487 1.29 -1.48 -5.54
CA ASP A 487 1.68 -2.77 -6.11
C ASP A 487 1.51 -3.86 -5.03
N VAL A 488 0.76 -4.91 -5.35
CA VAL A 488 0.53 -6.03 -4.42
C VAL A 488 1.47 -7.22 -4.69
N SER A 489 2.44 -7.09 -5.58
CA SER A 489 3.32 -8.20 -6.01
C SER A 489 4.08 -8.81 -4.84
N GLU A 490 4.64 -7.99 -3.94
CA GLU A 490 5.36 -8.47 -2.75
C GLU A 490 4.42 -9.18 -1.77
N MET A 491 3.22 -8.63 -1.55
CA MET A 491 2.21 -9.26 -0.71
C MET A 491 1.80 -10.63 -1.25
N LEU A 492 1.64 -10.75 -2.57
CA LEU A 492 1.31 -12.01 -3.24
C LEU A 492 2.45 -13.02 -3.13
N GLU A 493 3.70 -12.58 -3.19
CA GLU A 493 4.85 -13.46 -3.02
C GLU A 493 4.96 -13.95 -1.57
N LEU A 494 4.80 -13.07 -0.58
CA LEU A 494 4.75 -13.44 0.83
C LEU A 494 3.61 -14.42 1.13
N TYR A 495 2.43 -14.17 0.57
CA TYR A 495 1.29 -15.10 0.68
C TYR A 495 1.62 -16.48 0.09
N ARG A 496 2.29 -16.52 -1.07
CA ARG A 496 2.74 -17.77 -1.70
C ARG A 496 3.73 -18.53 -0.82
N ILE A 497 4.67 -17.80 -0.19
CA ILE A 497 5.68 -18.37 0.70
C ILE A 497 5.00 -18.96 1.95
N LEU A 498 4.08 -18.25 2.59
CA LEU A 498 3.30 -18.77 3.72
C LEU A 498 2.56 -20.04 3.34
N LYS A 499 1.83 -20.01 2.24
CA LYS A 499 1.04 -21.16 1.75
C LYS A 499 1.90 -22.40 1.45
N LYS A 500 3.16 -22.21 1.02
CA LYS A 500 4.10 -23.30 0.72
C LYS A 500 4.72 -23.90 1.97
N ASN A 501 5.03 -23.07 2.96
CA ASN A 501 5.82 -23.47 4.13
C ASN A 501 5.00 -23.99 5.31
N SER A 502 3.68 -23.83 5.27
CA SER A 502 2.80 -24.19 6.37
C SER A 502 1.63 -25.04 5.89
N ARG A 503 1.68 -26.36 6.19
CA ARG A 503 0.49 -27.20 6.08
C ARG A 503 -0.62 -26.75 7.04
N ASP A 504 -0.25 -26.17 8.16
CA ASP A 504 -1.17 -25.71 9.21
C ASP A 504 -1.92 -24.43 8.79
N PHE A 505 -1.34 -23.58 7.94
CA PHE A 505 -2.06 -22.46 7.31
C PHE A 505 -3.20 -22.91 6.37
N MET A 506 -3.14 -24.15 5.86
CA MET A 506 -4.24 -24.71 5.06
C MET A 506 -5.47 -25.11 5.90
N TYR A 507 -5.29 -25.26 7.23
CA TYR A 507 -6.37 -25.63 8.17
C TYR A 507 -6.96 -24.44 8.90
N LEU A 508 -6.43 -23.23 8.73
CA LEU A 508 -7.10 -22.03 9.18
C LEU A 508 -8.37 -21.85 8.32
N PRO A 509 -9.57 -21.84 8.91
CA PRO A 509 -10.79 -21.53 8.15
C PRO A 509 -10.57 -20.19 7.44
N GLU A 510 -10.68 -20.17 6.12
CA GLU A 510 -10.38 -18.97 5.32
C GLU A 510 -11.23 -17.74 5.72
N GLY A 511 -12.32 -17.94 6.49
CA GLY A 511 -13.24 -16.89 6.93
C GLY A 511 -12.64 -15.94 7.98
N ASP A 512 -12.19 -16.45 9.11
CA ASP A 512 -11.89 -15.62 10.29
C ASP A 512 -10.44 -15.12 10.37
N ASN A 513 -9.54 -15.60 9.49
CA ASN A 513 -8.10 -15.32 9.57
C ASN A 513 -7.56 -14.48 8.42
N LYS A 514 -8.40 -14.04 7.45
CA LYS A 514 -7.93 -13.23 6.32
C LYS A 514 -7.29 -11.92 6.75
N GLU A 515 -7.80 -11.27 7.79
CA GLU A 515 -7.23 -10.02 8.31
C GLU A 515 -5.84 -10.25 8.90
N VAL A 516 -5.68 -11.30 9.70
CA VAL A 516 -4.38 -11.66 10.29
C VAL A 516 -3.35 -11.98 9.20
N ILE A 517 -3.75 -12.79 8.20
CA ILE A 517 -2.89 -13.12 7.06
C ILE A 517 -2.55 -11.87 6.26
N PHE A 518 -3.54 -10.99 6.03
CA PHE A 518 -3.34 -9.73 5.33
C PHE A 518 -2.34 -8.84 6.06
N ASP A 519 -2.47 -8.69 7.37
CA ASP A 519 -1.53 -7.90 8.18
C ASP A 519 -0.11 -8.51 8.16
N MET A 520 0.02 -9.84 8.18
CA MET A 520 1.31 -10.53 8.05
C MET A 520 1.99 -10.24 6.71
N ILE A 521 1.25 -10.36 5.59
CA ILE A 521 1.82 -10.15 4.24
C ILE A 521 1.97 -8.66 3.88
N SER A 522 1.36 -7.75 4.63
CA SER A 522 1.53 -6.30 4.49
C SER A 522 2.77 -5.78 5.21
N CYS A 523 3.49 -6.65 5.95
CA CYS A 523 4.70 -6.28 6.66
C CYS A 523 5.84 -5.98 5.65
N PRO A 524 6.49 -4.82 5.74
CA PRO A 524 7.60 -4.50 4.86
C PRO A 524 8.81 -5.39 5.17
N LEU A 525 9.18 -6.27 4.26
CA LEU A 525 10.25 -7.23 4.40
C LEU A 525 11.19 -7.19 3.19
N ASP A 526 12.49 -7.41 3.43
CA ASP A 526 13.41 -7.76 2.35
C ASP A 526 13.18 -9.22 1.91
N ILE A 527 12.30 -9.42 0.93
CA ILE A 527 11.94 -10.73 0.39
C ILE A 527 13.11 -11.44 -0.31
N LYS A 528 14.18 -10.70 -0.66
CA LYS A 528 15.40 -11.27 -1.26
C LYS A 528 16.31 -11.94 -0.23
N SER A 529 16.17 -11.58 1.04
CA SER A 529 16.92 -12.18 2.14
C SER A 529 16.20 -13.42 2.68
N SER A 530 16.68 -14.61 2.29
CA SER A 530 16.11 -15.87 2.77
C SER A 530 16.13 -16.00 4.30
N ALA A 531 17.12 -15.43 4.99
CA ALA A 531 17.21 -15.42 6.44
C ALA A 531 16.08 -14.60 7.09
N ILE A 532 15.77 -13.42 6.54
CA ILE A 532 14.68 -12.56 7.02
C ILE A 532 13.35 -13.23 6.76
N VAL A 533 13.14 -13.75 5.54
CA VAL A 533 11.90 -14.44 5.15
C VAL A 533 11.63 -15.66 6.03
N ASN A 534 12.65 -16.49 6.29
CA ASN A 534 12.50 -17.66 7.16
C ASN A 534 12.13 -17.28 8.60
N LYS A 535 12.76 -16.23 9.14
CA LYS A 535 12.46 -15.74 10.49
C LYS A 535 11.04 -15.15 10.56
N TRP A 536 10.63 -14.40 9.55
CA TRP A 536 9.26 -13.88 9.43
C TRP A 536 8.23 -15.02 9.35
N CYS A 537 8.47 -16.06 8.52
CA CYS A 537 7.62 -17.24 8.47
C CYS A 537 7.46 -17.91 9.85
N GLN A 538 8.55 -18.01 10.62
CA GLN A 538 8.51 -18.57 11.96
C GLN A 538 7.62 -17.72 12.89
N TYR A 539 7.78 -16.40 12.89
CA TYR A 539 6.92 -15.50 13.67
C TYR A 539 5.44 -15.60 13.27
N CYS A 540 5.14 -15.72 11.97
CA CYS A 540 3.77 -15.93 11.50
C CYS A 540 3.18 -17.23 12.04
N MET A 541 3.96 -18.33 12.05
CA MET A 541 3.51 -19.62 12.59
C MET A 541 3.29 -19.57 14.11
N ASP A 542 4.23 -18.96 14.85
CA ASP A 542 4.13 -18.80 16.30
C ASP A 542 2.88 -17.98 16.69
N SER A 543 2.60 -16.90 15.96
CA SER A 543 1.41 -16.07 16.17
C SER A 543 0.11 -16.84 15.96
N VAL A 544 0.03 -17.68 14.92
CA VAL A 544 -1.15 -18.52 14.65
C VAL A 544 -1.32 -19.59 15.73
N SER A 545 -0.23 -20.24 16.15
CA SER A 545 -0.28 -21.25 17.23
C SER A 545 -0.76 -20.64 18.54
N TYR A 546 -0.37 -19.40 18.85
CA TYR A 546 -0.79 -18.69 20.07
C TYR A 546 -2.29 -18.29 20.03
N THR A 547 -2.81 -17.90 18.88
CA THR A 547 -4.24 -17.59 18.70
C THR A 547 -5.11 -18.85 18.85
N HIS A 548 -4.66 -19.99 18.37
CA HIS A 548 -5.35 -21.27 18.56
C HIS A 548 -5.36 -21.73 20.01
N LEU A 549 -4.28 -21.56 20.77
CA LEU A 549 -4.24 -21.88 22.20
C LEU A 549 -5.23 -21.04 23.01
N ARG A 550 -5.33 -19.74 22.74
CA ARG A 550 -6.33 -18.88 23.40
C ARG A 550 -7.77 -19.23 23.06
N ALA A 551 -8.07 -19.64 21.84
CA ALA A 551 -9.41 -20.05 21.44
C ALA A 551 -9.87 -21.34 22.14
N HIS A 552 -8.94 -22.23 22.54
CA HIS A 552 -9.24 -23.43 23.32
C HIS A 552 -9.34 -23.19 24.84
N GLU A 553 -8.79 -22.10 25.36
CA GLU A 553 -8.89 -21.75 26.79
C GLU A 553 -10.18 -20.97 27.15
N THR A 554 -10.97 -20.56 26.15
CA THR A 554 -12.21 -19.79 26.32
C THR A 554 -13.48 -20.61 26.09
N VAL A 555 -13.40 -21.96 26.05
CA VAL A 555 -14.58 -22.87 26.00
C VAL A 555 -14.77 -23.55 27.33
#